data_0f37ae03934c30ae6807da56adbc264e
#
_entry.id   0f37ae03934c30ae6807da56adbc264e
#
_cell.length_a   1.000
_cell.length_b   1.000
_cell.length_c   1.000
_cell.angle_alpha   90.00
_cell.angle_beta   90.00
_cell.angle_gamma   90.00
#
_symmetry.space_group_name_H-M   'P 1'
#
loop_
_entity.id
_entity.type
_entity.pdbx_description
1 polymer ?
#
loop_
_entity_poly.entity_id
_entity_poly.type
_entity_poly.pdbx_seq_one_letter_code
_entity_poly.pdbx_strand_id
1 'polypeptide(L)'
;MKKMSLVMILIASVWFSGCATSKEIRKMEVTGYCGCGKCCCWERGSWRYLKLDVWNRYITKGKNRGKPYSGLTASGTKPKTPHPGLFSVDSLKHPWMIPVRITFFPWLLLSRDGTLAADTRYYPFGTRMHIPGYGWGVVEDRGSAIKGPSRLDLYYRSHSKALDWGRRKVNVLIKRKR
;
A
#
# COMPACT_ATOMS: atom_id res chain seq x y z
N MET A 1 24.68 15.88 46.80
CA MET A 1 24.43 14.65 46.06
C MET A 1 22.93 14.28 45.93
N LYS A 2 22.01 14.68 46.82
CA LYS A 2 20.57 14.37 46.74
C LYS A 2 19.78 15.12 45.64
N LYS A 3 20.24 16.29 45.19
CA LYS A 3 19.53 17.09 44.14
C LYS A 3 19.73 16.59 42.70
N MET A 4 20.83 15.89 42.41
CA MET A 4 21.08 15.31 41.07
C MET A 4 20.21 14.08 40.79
N SER A 5 19.85 13.27 41.79
CA SER A 5 18.98 12.12 41.63
C SER A 5 17.54 12.49 41.24
N LEU A 6 17.03 13.61 41.70
CA LEU A 6 15.65 14.05 41.43
C LEU A 6 15.50 14.54 39.97
N VAL A 7 16.52 15.21 39.43
CA VAL A 7 16.53 15.69 38.04
C VAL A 7 16.63 14.53 37.04
N MET A 8 17.40 13.48 37.36
CA MET A 8 17.49 12.27 36.51
C MET A 8 16.18 11.51 36.47
N ILE A 9 15.40 11.46 37.55
CA ILE A 9 14.07 10.80 37.59
C ILE A 9 13.05 11.59 36.76
N LEU A 10 13.09 12.92 36.77
CA LEU A 10 12.21 13.77 35.97
C LEU A 10 12.50 13.70 34.46
N ILE A 11 13.75 13.53 34.06
CA ILE A 11 14.11 13.35 32.63
C ILE A 11 13.69 11.98 32.09
N ALA A 12 13.73 10.93 32.93
CA ALA A 12 13.28 9.58 32.52
C ALA A 12 11.75 9.49 32.32
N SER A 13 10.94 10.34 32.96
CA SER A 13 9.48 10.30 32.82
C SER A 13 8.93 10.95 31.54
N VAL A 14 9.73 11.75 30.82
CA VAL A 14 9.29 12.45 29.60
C VAL A 14 9.37 11.56 28.35
N TRP A 15 10.06 10.42 28.42
CA TRP A 15 10.30 9.58 27.22
C TRP A 15 9.23 8.50 26.97
N PHE A 16 8.20 8.39 27.79
CA PHE A 16 7.14 7.38 27.64
C PHE A 16 5.80 7.92 27.11
N SER A 17 5.82 9.02 26.36
CA SER A 17 4.65 9.40 25.56
C SER A 17 4.55 8.48 24.33
N GLY A 18 4.32 7.20 24.57
CA GLY A 18 4.08 6.22 23.52
C GLY A 18 2.83 6.62 22.73
N CYS A 19 2.99 6.92 21.44
CA CYS A 19 1.90 7.13 20.50
C CYS A 19 0.96 5.92 20.58
N ALA A 20 -0.17 6.05 21.27
CA ALA A 20 -1.15 4.97 21.38
C ALA A 20 -1.72 4.65 19.99
N THR A 21 -1.37 3.50 19.47
CA THR A 21 -1.91 3.02 18.18
C THR A 21 -3.17 2.23 18.47
N SER A 22 -4.33 2.73 18.02
CA SER A 22 -5.57 1.96 18.10
C SER A 22 -5.58 0.85 17.03
N LYS A 23 -5.96 -0.36 17.44
CA LYS A 23 -6.16 -1.50 16.55
C LYS A 23 -7.66 -1.78 16.45
N GLU A 24 -8.17 -1.88 15.24
CA GLU A 24 -9.57 -2.19 14.94
C GLU A 24 -9.61 -3.34 13.93
N ILE A 25 -10.49 -4.32 14.14
CA ILE A 25 -10.76 -5.37 13.14
C ILE A 25 -12.12 -5.07 12.52
N ARG A 26 -12.16 -5.01 11.19
CA ARG A 26 -13.39 -4.76 10.44
C ARG A 26 -13.51 -5.72 9.27
N LYS A 27 -14.71 -6.30 9.09
CA LYS A 27 -15.03 -7.08 7.90
C LYS A 27 -15.24 -6.13 6.72
N MET A 28 -14.43 -6.27 5.68
CA MET A 28 -14.43 -5.39 4.51
C MET A 28 -14.55 -6.20 3.22
N GLU A 29 -15.18 -5.61 2.20
CA GLU A 29 -15.15 -6.10 0.83
C GLU A 29 -13.86 -5.61 0.19
N VAL A 30 -13.03 -6.55 -0.24
CA VAL A 30 -11.68 -6.29 -0.73
C VAL A 30 -11.56 -6.78 -2.17
N THR A 31 -11.16 -5.90 -3.07
CA THR A 31 -10.90 -6.17 -4.49
C THR A 31 -9.42 -5.98 -4.83
N GLY A 32 -9.03 -6.33 -6.05
CA GLY A 32 -7.66 -6.12 -6.54
C GLY A 32 -7.64 -5.27 -7.80
N TYR A 33 -6.64 -4.39 -7.91
CA TYR A 33 -6.37 -3.60 -9.11
C TYR A 33 -4.89 -3.61 -9.48
N CYS A 34 -4.57 -3.18 -10.70
CA CYS A 34 -3.20 -3.01 -11.17
C CYS A 34 -3.05 -1.71 -11.97
N GLY A 35 -1.82 -1.31 -12.25
CA GLY A 35 -1.51 -0.10 -13.01
C GLY A 35 -1.78 -0.18 -14.52
N CYS A 36 -2.52 -1.17 -15.02
CA CYS A 36 -2.81 -1.31 -16.45
C CYS A 36 -3.95 -0.37 -16.92
N GLY A 37 -4.06 -0.16 -18.23
CA GLY A 37 -5.08 0.71 -18.82
C GLY A 37 -6.51 0.27 -18.52
N LYS A 38 -6.76 -1.04 -18.35
CA LYS A 38 -8.09 -1.57 -17.99
C LYS A 38 -8.51 -1.17 -16.57
N CYS A 39 -7.59 -1.28 -15.60
CA CYS A 39 -7.87 -0.95 -14.20
C CYS A 39 -7.83 0.57 -13.93
N CYS A 40 -6.85 1.28 -14.52
CA CYS A 40 -6.62 2.69 -14.28
C CYS A 40 -7.15 3.61 -15.38
N CYS A 41 -7.94 3.07 -16.33
CA CYS A 41 -8.60 3.82 -17.39
C CYS A 41 -7.64 4.76 -18.14
N TRP A 42 -6.53 4.23 -18.63
CA TRP A 42 -5.61 4.97 -19.51
C TRP A 42 -5.37 4.19 -20.80
N GLU A 43 -5.04 4.91 -21.85
CA GLU A 43 -4.61 4.38 -23.13
C GLU A 43 -3.30 5.04 -23.58
N ARG A 44 -2.58 4.38 -24.51
CA ARG A 44 -1.39 4.97 -25.14
C ARG A 44 -1.81 6.00 -26.17
N GLY A 45 -0.98 7.01 -26.34
CA GLY A 45 -1.12 7.95 -27.44
C GLY A 45 -1.06 7.25 -28.80
N SER A 46 -1.57 7.91 -29.80
CA SER A 46 -1.64 7.40 -31.18
C SER A 46 -0.54 8.01 -32.02
N TRP A 47 0.04 7.21 -32.92
CA TRP A 47 0.95 7.71 -33.96
C TRP A 47 0.22 8.22 -35.22
N ARG A 48 -1.12 8.25 -35.17
CA ARG A 48 -1.93 8.83 -36.25
C ARG A 48 -1.57 10.29 -36.49
N TYR A 49 -1.52 10.72 -37.74
CA TYR A 49 -1.23 12.10 -38.15
C TYR A 49 0.17 12.60 -37.75
N LEU A 50 1.21 11.73 -37.83
CA LEU A 50 2.61 12.07 -37.52
C LEU A 50 2.82 12.51 -36.03
N LYS A 51 1.84 12.34 -35.18
CA LYS A 51 2.02 12.49 -33.73
C LYS A 51 2.70 11.23 -33.20
N LEU A 52 4.02 11.23 -33.12
CA LEU A 52 4.83 10.16 -32.52
C LEU A 52 4.65 10.13 -31.00
N ASP A 53 3.43 9.90 -30.54
CA ASP A 53 3.03 10.02 -29.14
C ASP A 53 2.72 8.66 -28.48
N VAL A 54 3.20 7.57 -29.07
CA VAL A 54 2.94 6.20 -28.60
C VAL A 54 3.53 5.88 -27.22
N TRP A 55 4.48 6.67 -26.75
CA TRP A 55 5.14 6.49 -25.45
C TRP A 55 4.32 7.05 -24.29
N ASN A 56 3.51 8.05 -24.57
CA ASN A 56 2.70 8.72 -23.55
C ASN A 56 1.43 7.93 -23.26
N ARG A 57 0.91 8.11 -22.07
CA ARG A 57 -0.34 7.52 -21.58
C ARG A 57 -1.30 8.63 -21.21
N TYR A 58 -2.57 8.48 -21.59
CA TYR A 58 -3.60 9.48 -21.36
C TYR A 58 -4.80 8.86 -20.65
N ILE A 59 -5.37 9.59 -19.73
CA ILE A 59 -6.56 9.17 -18.98
C ILE A 59 -7.77 9.18 -19.94
N THR A 60 -8.51 8.06 -19.99
CA THR A 60 -9.65 7.89 -20.92
C THR A 60 -10.99 8.23 -20.30
N LYS A 61 -11.11 8.26 -18.96
CA LYS A 61 -12.38 8.44 -18.24
C LYS A 61 -12.28 9.47 -17.11
N GLY A 62 -13.44 10.04 -16.76
CA GLY A 62 -13.58 10.96 -15.63
C GLY A 62 -13.15 12.41 -15.93
N LYS A 63 -13.10 13.21 -14.86
CA LYS A 63 -12.80 14.67 -14.93
C LYS A 63 -11.43 15.01 -15.53
N ASN A 64 -10.49 14.07 -15.47
CA ASN A 64 -9.12 14.24 -15.98
C ASN A 64 -8.90 13.57 -17.36
N ARG A 65 -9.97 13.25 -18.10
CA ARG A 65 -9.86 12.68 -19.43
C ARG A 65 -8.96 13.55 -20.33
N GLY A 66 -8.07 12.90 -21.09
CA GLY A 66 -7.12 13.56 -21.99
C GLY A 66 -5.86 14.10 -21.30
N LYS A 67 -5.77 14.12 -19.97
CA LYS A 67 -4.54 14.49 -19.27
C LYS A 67 -3.54 13.33 -19.26
N PRO A 68 -2.21 13.62 -19.18
CA PRO A 68 -1.20 12.60 -19.05
C PRO A 68 -1.42 11.74 -17.79
N TYR A 69 -1.25 10.42 -17.94
CA TYR A 69 -1.32 9.49 -16.82
C TYR A 69 0.08 9.30 -16.22
N SER A 70 0.26 9.75 -14.99
CA SER A 70 1.56 9.71 -14.27
C SER A 70 1.95 8.31 -13.78
N GLY A 71 0.98 7.43 -13.60
CA GLY A 71 1.20 6.13 -12.94
C GLY A 71 1.43 6.21 -11.44
N LEU A 72 1.23 7.40 -10.85
CA LEU A 72 1.32 7.62 -9.41
C LEU A 72 -0.04 7.40 -8.73
N THR A 73 0.00 7.08 -7.45
CA THR A 73 -1.16 7.01 -6.58
C THR A 73 -1.72 8.39 -6.28
N ALA A 74 -2.87 8.47 -5.64
CA ALA A 74 -3.47 9.74 -5.25
C ALA A 74 -2.65 10.49 -4.17
N SER A 75 -1.75 9.82 -3.45
CA SER A 75 -0.78 10.44 -2.54
C SER A 75 0.53 10.87 -3.22
N GLY A 76 0.68 10.64 -4.54
CA GLY A 76 1.88 11.00 -5.31
C GLY A 76 3.00 9.94 -5.25
N THR A 77 2.77 8.78 -4.66
CA THR A 77 3.77 7.69 -4.58
C THR A 77 3.63 6.70 -5.74
N LYS A 78 4.67 5.94 -6.03
CA LYS A 78 4.57 4.80 -6.96
C LYS A 78 3.88 3.63 -6.26
N PRO A 79 2.83 3.04 -6.86
CA PRO A 79 2.15 1.89 -6.25
C PRO A 79 3.06 0.68 -6.19
N LYS A 80 2.97 -0.09 -5.11
CA LYS A 80 3.83 -1.23 -4.81
C LYS A 80 3.02 -2.39 -4.20
N THR A 81 3.48 -3.62 -4.46
CA THR A 81 2.96 -4.82 -3.80
C THR A 81 3.69 -5.04 -2.48
N PRO A 82 3.04 -5.63 -1.47
CA PRO A 82 3.70 -5.98 -0.24
C PRO A 82 4.77 -7.03 -0.49
N HIS A 83 5.81 -6.96 0.32
CA HIS A 83 6.87 -7.95 0.32
C HIS A 83 7.17 -8.34 1.77
N PRO A 84 7.07 -9.63 2.12
CA PRO A 84 7.49 -10.10 3.43
C PRO A 84 9.02 -9.98 3.53
N GLY A 85 9.52 -9.45 4.65
CA GLY A 85 10.94 -9.37 4.90
C GLY A 85 11.57 -10.72 5.24
N LEU A 86 12.87 -10.71 5.56
CA LEU A 86 13.64 -11.89 5.92
C LEU A 86 13.02 -12.64 7.12
N PHE A 87 12.55 -11.90 8.13
CA PHE A 87 11.89 -12.47 9.32
C PHE A 87 10.38 -12.65 9.07
N SER A 88 10.02 -13.52 8.15
CA SER A 88 8.64 -13.80 7.80
C SER A 88 8.36 -15.31 7.83
N VAL A 89 7.09 -15.68 7.91
CA VAL A 89 6.65 -17.07 7.82
C VAL A 89 7.10 -17.73 6.51
N ASP A 90 7.22 -16.96 5.43
CA ASP A 90 7.74 -17.41 4.15
C ASP A 90 9.21 -17.83 4.24
N SER A 91 10.04 -17.09 4.97
CA SER A 91 11.44 -17.45 5.21
C SER A 91 11.58 -18.69 6.10
N LEU A 92 10.66 -18.91 7.04
CA LEU A 92 10.62 -20.12 7.85
C LEU A 92 10.25 -21.36 7.02
N LYS A 93 9.36 -21.21 6.05
CA LYS A 93 8.95 -22.31 5.15
C LYS A 93 10.04 -22.66 4.12
N HIS A 94 10.87 -21.69 3.75
CA HIS A 94 11.91 -21.85 2.73
C HIS A 94 13.27 -21.34 3.21
N PRO A 95 13.88 -21.99 4.24
CA PRO A 95 15.12 -21.51 4.87
C PRO A 95 16.31 -21.45 3.91
N TRP A 96 16.35 -22.31 2.89
CA TRP A 96 17.41 -22.31 1.86
C TRP A 96 17.43 -21.02 1.00
N MET A 97 16.31 -20.29 0.97
CA MET A 97 16.23 -19.01 0.26
C MET A 97 16.89 -17.85 1.02
N ILE A 98 17.20 -18.04 2.30
CA ILE A 98 17.82 -16.98 3.14
C ILE A 98 19.20 -16.58 2.59
N PRO A 99 20.15 -17.49 2.38
CA PRO A 99 21.47 -17.13 1.83
C PRO A 99 21.38 -16.53 0.43
N VAL A 100 20.46 -17.04 -0.40
CA VAL A 100 20.24 -16.49 -1.76
C VAL A 100 19.71 -15.06 -1.69
N ARG A 101 18.78 -14.75 -0.77
CA ARG A 101 18.25 -13.39 -0.57
C ARG A 101 19.33 -12.44 -0.05
N ILE A 102 20.18 -12.89 0.87
CA ILE A 102 21.26 -12.06 1.42
C ILE A 102 22.30 -11.73 0.33
N THR A 103 22.69 -12.70 -0.49
CA THR A 103 23.79 -12.55 -1.45
C THR A 103 23.35 -11.81 -2.72
N PHE A 104 22.20 -12.18 -3.29
CA PHE A 104 21.80 -11.69 -4.61
C PHE A 104 20.66 -10.65 -4.55
N PHE A 105 19.87 -10.63 -3.47
CA PHE A 105 18.68 -9.77 -3.37
C PHE A 105 18.57 -9.06 -2.02
N PRO A 106 19.59 -8.28 -1.59
CA PRO A 106 19.61 -7.66 -0.26
C PRO A 106 18.42 -6.73 0.01
N TRP A 107 17.82 -6.14 -1.03
CA TRP A 107 16.61 -5.33 -0.88
C TRP A 107 15.34 -6.13 -0.50
N LEU A 108 15.37 -7.47 -0.60
CA LEU A 108 14.29 -8.35 -0.14
C LEU A 108 14.38 -8.67 1.36
N LEU A 109 15.44 -8.25 2.04
CA LEU A 109 15.59 -8.46 3.49
C LEU A 109 14.61 -7.60 4.29
N LEU A 110 14.28 -6.42 3.78
CA LEU A 110 13.34 -5.51 4.43
C LEU A 110 11.89 -5.81 3.99
N SER A 111 10.99 -5.85 4.96
CA SER A 111 9.57 -5.92 4.67
C SER A 111 9.10 -4.62 4.03
N ARG A 112 8.22 -4.71 3.06
CA ARG A 112 7.61 -3.56 2.40
C ARG A 112 6.09 -3.68 2.39
N ASP A 113 5.44 -2.63 2.87
CA ASP A 113 3.98 -2.53 2.82
C ASP A 113 3.51 -2.33 1.36
N GLY A 114 2.38 -2.91 1.02
CA GLY A 114 1.72 -2.71 -0.26
C GLY A 114 0.90 -1.43 -0.30
N THR A 115 0.50 -1.00 -1.50
CA THR A 115 -0.40 0.14 -1.70
C THR A 115 -1.85 -0.32 -1.63
N LEU A 116 -2.66 0.42 -0.87
CA LEU A 116 -4.09 0.24 -0.72
C LEU A 116 -4.83 1.46 -1.25
N ALA A 117 -5.95 1.23 -1.94
CA ALA A 117 -6.91 2.28 -2.26
C ALA A 117 -8.12 2.16 -1.34
N ALA A 118 -8.48 3.28 -0.69
CA ALA A 118 -9.59 3.36 0.25
C ALA A 118 -10.29 4.72 0.18
N ASP A 119 -11.44 4.84 0.83
CA ASP A 119 -12.10 6.13 1.02
C ASP A 119 -11.37 6.94 2.10
N THR A 120 -10.66 7.98 1.68
CA THR A 120 -9.81 8.79 2.58
C THR A 120 -10.59 9.61 3.62
N ARG A 121 -11.92 9.68 3.52
CA ARG A 121 -12.77 10.27 4.57
C ARG A 121 -12.80 9.37 5.82
N TYR A 122 -12.68 8.05 5.64
CA TYR A 122 -12.66 7.07 6.73
C TYR A 122 -11.25 6.60 7.07
N TYR A 123 -10.38 6.51 6.07
CA TYR A 123 -9.01 6.02 6.18
C TYR A 123 -8.04 7.00 5.51
N PRO A 124 -7.55 8.01 6.25
CA PRO A 124 -6.57 8.96 5.73
C PRO A 124 -5.34 8.28 5.15
N PHE A 125 -4.65 8.95 4.24
CA PHE A 125 -3.36 8.46 3.73
C PHE A 125 -2.39 8.15 4.87
N GLY A 126 -1.63 7.07 4.72
CA GLY A 126 -0.75 6.56 5.75
C GLY A 126 -1.41 5.59 6.73
N THR A 127 -2.75 5.38 6.69
CA THR A 127 -3.40 4.33 7.49
C THR A 127 -2.85 2.97 7.09
N ARG A 128 -2.33 2.19 8.06
CA ARG A 128 -1.80 0.85 7.81
C ARG A 128 -2.86 -0.21 8.10
N MET A 129 -2.96 -1.20 7.21
CA MET A 129 -3.91 -2.30 7.34
C MET A 129 -3.21 -3.62 7.04
N HIS A 130 -3.60 -4.67 7.76
CA HIS A 130 -3.19 -6.04 7.46
C HIS A 130 -4.36 -6.82 6.88
N ILE A 131 -4.16 -7.37 5.70
CA ILE A 131 -5.16 -8.11 4.95
C ILE A 131 -4.70 -9.57 4.86
N PRO A 132 -5.48 -10.54 5.37
CA PRO A 132 -5.16 -11.97 5.22
C PRO A 132 -4.99 -12.35 3.75
N GLY A 133 -3.89 -13.05 3.44
CA GLY A 133 -3.54 -13.46 2.08
C GLY A 133 -2.86 -12.39 1.20
N TYR A 134 -2.84 -11.13 1.64
CA TYR A 134 -2.10 -10.06 0.96
C TYR A 134 -0.91 -9.56 1.79
N GLY A 135 -1.11 -9.36 3.09
CA GLY A 135 -0.10 -8.84 4.01
C GLY A 135 -0.39 -7.39 4.45
N TRP A 136 0.65 -6.68 4.88
CA TRP A 136 0.55 -5.29 5.28
C TRP A 136 0.48 -4.35 4.07
N GLY A 137 -0.38 -3.35 4.17
CA GLY A 137 -0.48 -2.28 3.20
C GLY A 137 -0.76 -0.93 3.85
N VAL A 138 -0.49 0.13 3.10
CA VAL A 138 -0.70 1.52 3.49
C VAL A 138 -1.68 2.15 2.51
N VAL A 139 -2.62 2.93 3.02
CA VAL A 139 -3.54 3.71 2.20
C VAL A 139 -2.74 4.84 1.55
N GLU A 140 -2.54 4.72 0.24
CA GLU A 140 -1.82 5.69 -0.61
C GLU A 140 -2.65 6.10 -1.81
N ASP A 141 -3.77 5.40 -2.08
CA ASP A 141 -4.57 5.64 -3.27
C ASP A 141 -6.07 5.81 -2.96
N ARG A 142 -6.82 6.27 -3.95
CA ARG A 142 -8.27 6.46 -3.92
C ARG A 142 -8.88 5.93 -5.20
N GLY A 143 -9.91 5.10 -5.08
CA GLY A 143 -10.73 4.66 -6.21
C GLY A 143 -12.05 5.41 -6.29
N SER A 144 -12.50 5.76 -7.49
CA SER A 144 -13.83 6.38 -7.68
C SER A 144 -14.96 5.45 -7.21
N ALA A 145 -14.79 4.13 -7.36
CA ALA A 145 -15.72 3.10 -6.92
C ALA A 145 -15.50 2.64 -5.47
N ILE A 146 -14.40 3.05 -4.83
CA ILE A 146 -14.07 2.65 -3.45
C ILE A 146 -14.60 3.72 -2.50
N LYS A 147 -15.84 3.54 -2.08
CA LYS A 147 -16.56 4.47 -1.21
C LYS A 147 -17.04 3.78 0.06
N GLY A 148 -17.00 4.53 1.15
CA GLY A 148 -17.46 4.07 2.47
C GLY A 148 -16.40 3.29 3.26
N PRO A 149 -16.75 2.90 4.50
CA PRO A 149 -15.80 2.31 5.44
C PRO A 149 -15.57 0.82 5.25
N SER A 150 -16.31 0.15 4.35
CA SER A 150 -16.29 -1.31 4.20
C SER A 150 -15.73 -1.78 2.86
N ARG A 151 -15.10 -0.88 2.08
CA ARG A 151 -14.50 -1.20 0.78
C ARG A 151 -13.03 -0.86 0.75
N LEU A 152 -12.24 -1.76 0.17
CA LEU A 152 -10.79 -1.65 0.04
C LEU A 152 -10.36 -2.24 -1.30
N ASP A 153 -9.32 -1.66 -1.93
CA ASP A 153 -8.76 -2.20 -3.15
C ASP A 153 -7.24 -2.36 -3.01
N LEU A 154 -6.72 -3.52 -3.41
CA LEU A 154 -5.32 -3.93 -3.23
C LEU A 154 -4.56 -3.77 -4.54
N TYR A 155 -3.42 -3.13 -4.48
CA TYR A 155 -2.56 -3.02 -5.64
C TYR A 155 -1.79 -4.31 -5.92
N TYR A 156 -1.88 -4.79 -7.16
CA TYR A 156 -1.08 -5.87 -7.70
C TYR A 156 -0.27 -5.38 -8.90
N ARG A 157 0.94 -5.88 -9.05
CA ARG A 157 1.80 -5.55 -10.19
C ARG A 157 1.29 -6.17 -11.50
N SER A 158 0.60 -7.30 -11.42
CA SER A 158 0.05 -8.03 -12.56
C SER A 158 -1.48 -7.96 -12.56
N HIS A 159 -2.07 -7.82 -13.76
CA HIS A 159 -3.52 -7.86 -13.96
C HIS A 159 -4.10 -9.23 -13.60
N SER A 160 -3.42 -10.33 -13.99
CA SER A 160 -3.85 -11.69 -13.63
C SER A 160 -3.92 -11.87 -12.11
N LYS A 161 -2.89 -11.45 -11.37
CA LYS A 161 -2.91 -11.54 -9.89
C LYS A 161 -4.03 -10.72 -9.25
N ALA A 162 -4.38 -9.58 -9.84
CA ALA A 162 -5.52 -8.79 -9.37
C ALA A 162 -6.87 -9.52 -9.64
N LEU A 163 -7.00 -10.19 -10.78
CA LEU A 163 -8.16 -11.03 -11.10
C LEU A 163 -8.23 -12.29 -10.24
N ASP A 164 -7.10 -12.96 -9.98
CA ASP A 164 -7.02 -14.15 -9.12
C ASP A 164 -7.44 -13.84 -7.68
N TRP A 165 -7.15 -12.63 -7.20
CA TRP A 165 -7.68 -12.16 -5.93
C TRP A 165 -9.20 -12.03 -5.98
N GLY A 166 -9.73 -11.46 -7.06
CA GLY A 166 -11.16 -11.26 -7.27
C GLY A 166 -11.78 -10.31 -6.24
N ARG A 167 -12.99 -10.67 -5.78
CA ARG A 167 -13.74 -9.92 -4.74
C ARG A 167 -13.97 -10.82 -3.54
N ARG A 168 -13.47 -10.42 -2.37
CA ARG A 168 -13.55 -11.21 -1.13
C ARG A 168 -14.00 -10.35 0.04
N LYS A 169 -14.73 -10.94 0.97
CA LYS A 169 -15.03 -10.32 2.27
C LYS A 169 -14.09 -10.92 3.31
N VAL A 170 -13.21 -10.12 3.85
CA VAL A 170 -12.17 -10.55 4.80
C VAL A 170 -12.13 -9.63 6.03
N ASN A 171 -11.63 -10.14 7.14
CA ASN A 171 -11.40 -9.35 8.35
C ASN A 171 -10.07 -8.61 8.20
N VAL A 172 -10.12 -7.31 8.13
CA VAL A 172 -8.96 -6.42 7.98
C VAL A 172 -8.59 -5.83 9.33
N LEU A 173 -7.33 -5.98 9.73
CA LEU A 173 -6.79 -5.33 10.94
C LEU A 173 -6.29 -3.93 10.55
N ILE A 174 -6.88 -2.90 11.12
CA ILE A 174 -6.58 -1.50 10.87
C ILE A 174 -5.74 -0.96 12.02
N LYS A 175 -4.62 -0.30 11.71
CA LYS A 175 -3.78 0.44 12.66
C LYS A 175 -3.90 1.93 12.35
N ARG A 176 -4.49 2.69 13.27
CA ARG A 176 -4.54 4.16 13.18
C ARG A 176 -3.45 4.75 14.08
N LYS A 177 -2.68 5.69 13.56
CA LYS A 177 -1.89 6.60 14.40
C LYS A 177 -2.87 7.58 15.06
N ARG A 178 -2.86 7.67 16.34
CA ARG A 178 -3.48 8.78 17.09
C ARG A 178 -2.60 10.00 17.03
#